data_c127ef9c1c9dc815f825b27cf72a60ff
#
_entry.id   c127ef9c1c9dc815f825b27cf72a60ff
#
_cell.length_a   1.000
_cell.length_b   1.000
_cell.length_c   1.000
_cell.angle_alpha   90.00
_cell.angle_beta   90.00
_cell.angle_gamma   90.00
#
_symmetry.space_group_name_H-M   'P 1'
#
loop_
_entity.id
_entity.type
_entity.pdbx_description
1 polymer ?
#
loop_
_entity_poly.entity_id
_entity_poly.type
_entity_poly.pdbx_seq_one_letter_code
_entity_poly.pdbx_strand_id
1 'polypeptide(L)'
;TKGYTTQVLCLFAVALLLGKARGTLPACEEHYVNAMLNVPRAVRETLKLDDSLKAAAKSICRAQSVFFIGRGQDYAAAMEGALKLKEISYINANAYAAGELKHGTISLIESGTPVVALATDGALFSKTMSNVEEVKARGAETLLFTVSDAMSDDASPDRAVVLPHCGELDIIPVSCALQLLAYHAANEL
;
A
#
# COMPACT_ATOMS: atom_id res chain seq x y z
N THR A 1 -0.56 16.32 -1.15
CA THR A 1 -0.28 15.05 -0.50
C THR A 1 -0.48 15.12 1.01
N LYS A 2 0.01 16.17 1.68
CA LYS A 2 -0.20 16.34 3.13
C LYS A 2 -1.69 16.36 3.53
N GLY A 3 -2.57 16.72 2.63
CA GLY A 3 -4.02 16.69 2.86
C GLY A 3 -4.60 15.28 2.92
N TYR A 4 -4.03 14.29 2.23
CA TYR A 4 -4.59 12.95 2.11
C TYR A 4 -4.74 12.24 3.46
N THR A 5 -3.66 12.10 4.22
CA THR A 5 -3.68 11.41 5.52
C THR A 5 -4.61 12.06 6.53
N THR A 6 -4.64 13.39 6.58
CA THR A 6 -5.56 14.14 7.46
C THR A 6 -7.00 14.04 6.99
N GLN A 7 -7.27 14.02 5.69
CA GLN A 7 -8.63 13.80 5.15
C GLN A 7 -9.15 12.41 5.50
N VAL A 8 -8.34 11.36 5.32
CA VAL A 8 -8.70 9.99 5.72
C VAL A 8 -9.05 9.95 7.21
N LEU A 9 -8.21 10.54 8.07
CA LEU A 9 -8.44 10.56 9.51
C LEU A 9 -9.71 11.35 9.88
N CYS A 10 -9.96 12.50 9.27
CA CYS A 10 -11.18 13.28 9.49
C CYS A 10 -12.42 12.52 9.04
N LEU A 11 -12.40 11.89 7.86
CA LEU A 11 -13.53 11.09 7.38
C LEU A 11 -13.81 9.89 8.28
N PHE A 12 -12.76 9.23 8.77
CA PHE A 12 -12.91 8.15 9.75
C PHE A 12 -13.57 8.64 11.05
N ALA A 13 -13.13 9.79 11.60
CA ALA A 13 -13.74 10.40 12.78
C ALA A 13 -15.22 10.76 12.54
N VAL A 14 -15.54 11.31 11.36
CA VAL A 14 -16.94 11.63 10.99
C VAL A 14 -17.78 10.35 10.92
N ALA A 15 -17.24 9.28 10.33
CA ALA A 15 -17.94 7.99 10.26
C ALA A 15 -18.24 7.42 11.65
N LEU A 16 -17.29 7.50 12.59
CA LEU A 16 -17.50 7.10 13.99
C LEU A 16 -18.59 7.94 14.68
N LEU A 17 -18.55 9.26 14.53
CA LEU A 17 -19.56 10.16 15.12
C LEU A 17 -20.96 9.87 14.56
N LEU A 18 -21.09 9.65 13.26
CA LEU A 18 -22.36 9.28 12.62
C LEU A 18 -22.86 7.91 13.08
N GLY A 19 -21.96 6.92 13.17
CA GLY A 19 -22.29 5.58 13.68
C GLY A 19 -22.80 5.64 15.13
N LYS A 20 -22.14 6.45 15.98
CA LYS A 20 -22.56 6.68 17.35
C LYS A 20 -23.94 7.34 17.42
N ALA A 21 -24.14 8.41 16.66
CA ALA A 21 -25.41 9.14 16.63
C ALA A 21 -26.59 8.28 16.14
N ARG A 22 -26.34 7.31 15.26
CA ARG A 22 -27.33 6.37 14.74
C ARG A 22 -27.52 5.12 15.59
N GLY A 23 -26.68 4.91 16.60
CA GLY A 23 -26.68 3.67 17.40
C GLY A 23 -26.25 2.43 16.59
N THR A 24 -25.51 2.64 15.49
CA THR A 24 -25.00 1.56 14.62
C THR A 24 -23.54 1.25 14.87
N LEU A 25 -22.88 2.02 15.75
CA LEU A 25 -21.48 1.76 16.10
C LEU A 25 -21.41 0.45 16.90
N PRO A 26 -20.51 -0.49 16.53
CA PRO A 26 -20.28 -1.71 17.29
C PRO A 26 -19.89 -1.40 18.74
N ALA A 27 -20.10 -2.35 19.66
CA ALA A 27 -19.71 -2.23 21.06
C ALA A 27 -18.20 -1.99 21.30
N CYS A 28 -17.40 -2.05 20.24
CA CYS A 28 -15.95 -1.84 20.25
C CYS A 28 -15.53 -0.42 19.84
N GLU A 29 -16.31 0.63 20.17
CA GLU A 29 -15.97 2.04 19.88
C GLU A 29 -14.52 2.37 20.30
N GLU A 30 -14.08 1.85 21.44
CA GLU A 30 -12.74 2.05 21.97
C GLU A 30 -11.64 1.54 21.02
N HIS A 31 -11.88 0.44 20.33
CA HIS A 31 -10.94 -0.11 19.34
C HIS A 31 -10.66 0.90 18.21
N TYR A 32 -11.68 1.52 17.65
CA TYR A 32 -11.53 2.51 16.58
C TYR A 32 -10.86 3.81 17.06
N VAL A 33 -11.17 4.25 18.28
CA VAL A 33 -10.49 5.40 18.90
C VAL A 33 -9.00 5.09 19.12
N ASN A 34 -8.68 3.89 19.60
CA ASN A 34 -7.29 3.46 19.78
C ASN A 34 -6.53 3.38 18.44
N ALA A 35 -7.17 2.93 17.35
CA ALA A 35 -6.58 2.98 16.03
C ALA A 35 -6.20 4.43 15.65
N MET A 36 -7.09 5.40 15.84
CA MET A 36 -6.80 6.82 15.59
C MET A 36 -5.64 7.34 16.44
N LEU A 37 -5.64 7.04 17.74
CA LEU A 37 -4.58 7.48 18.67
C LEU A 37 -3.22 6.83 18.35
N ASN A 38 -3.22 5.67 17.70
CA ASN A 38 -2.01 4.95 17.30
C ASN A 38 -1.37 5.50 16.01
N VAL A 39 -2.13 6.24 15.18
CA VAL A 39 -1.63 6.79 13.90
C VAL A 39 -0.30 7.55 14.04
N PRO A 40 -0.09 8.47 15.01
CA PRO A 40 1.17 9.18 15.11
C PRO A 40 2.38 8.28 15.40
N ARG A 41 2.16 7.17 16.15
CA ARG A 41 3.19 6.17 16.40
C ARG A 41 3.50 5.41 15.11
N ALA A 42 2.48 4.90 14.43
CA ALA A 42 2.64 4.14 13.20
C ALA A 42 3.36 4.96 12.11
N VAL A 43 3.02 6.25 11.95
CA VAL A 43 3.73 7.13 11.02
C VAL A 43 5.20 7.29 11.41
N ARG A 44 5.52 7.53 12.69
CA ARG A 44 6.91 7.64 13.13
C ARG A 44 7.73 6.37 12.89
N GLU A 45 7.14 5.20 13.12
CA GLU A 45 7.80 3.93 12.85
C GLU A 45 7.99 3.70 11.34
N THR A 46 7.01 4.09 10.51
CA THR A 46 7.14 4.04 9.04
C THR A 46 8.29 4.91 8.55
N LEU A 47 8.47 6.12 9.12
CA LEU A 47 9.57 7.01 8.76
C LEU A 47 10.97 6.42 9.07
N LYS A 48 11.07 5.47 10.01
CA LYS A 48 12.33 4.75 10.29
C LYS A 48 12.72 3.75 9.19
N LEU A 49 11.79 3.42 8.29
CA LEU A 49 12.03 2.52 7.14
C LEU A 49 12.65 3.26 5.93
N ASP A 50 13.07 4.52 6.09
CA ASP A 50 13.57 5.39 5.03
C ASP A 50 14.64 4.73 4.16
N ASP A 51 15.67 4.11 4.78
CA ASP A 51 16.74 3.43 4.06
C ASP A 51 16.24 2.24 3.24
N SER A 52 15.30 1.47 3.78
CA SER A 52 14.68 0.33 3.08
C SER A 52 13.85 0.81 1.89
N LEU A 53 13.10 1.89 2.06
CA LEU A 53 12.28 2.50 1.00
C LEU A 53 13.15 3.13 -0.08
N LYS A 54 14.28 3.76 0.30
CA LYS A 54 15.29 4.25 -0.64
C LYS A 54 15.91 3.11 -1.45
N ALA A 55 16.23 1.98 -0.82
CA ALA A 55 16.74 0.80 -1.53
C ALA A 55 15.70 0.22 -2.49
N ALA A 56 14.41 0.19 -2.09
CA ALA A 56 13.31 -0.24 -2.95
C ALA A 56 13.09 0.72 -4.14
N ALA A 57 13.20 2.02 -3.92
CA ALA A 57 13.04 3.03 -4.97
C ALA A 57 14.03 2.85 -6.13
N LYS A 58 15.25 2.37 -5.86
CA LYS A 58 16.26 2.11 -6.90
C LYS A 58 15.86 1.03 -7.89
N SER A 59 15.00 0.10 -7.50
CA SER A 59 14.51 -0.95 -8.42
C SER A 59 13.41 -0.44 -9.36
N ILE A 60 12.74 0.67 -9.02
CA ILE A 60 11.62 1.18 -9.82
C ILE A 60 11.92 2.48 -10.57
N CYS A 61 12.93 3.26 -10.14
CA CYS A 61 13.18 4.61 -10.67
C CYS A 61 13.53 4.64 -12.17
N ARG A 62 14.09 3.55 -12.73
CA ARG A 62 14.46 3.48 -14.15
C ARG A 62 13.43 2.74 -15.02
N ALA A 63 12.33 2.31 -14.43
CA ALA A 63 11.30 1.59 -15.18
C ALA A 63 10.48 2.55 -16.04
N GLN A 64 10.10 2.11 -17.25
CA GLN A 64 9.17 2.86 -18.08
C GLN A 64 7.75 2.87 -17.50
N SER A 65 7.37 1.77 -16.87
CA SER A 65 6.05 1.60 -16.23
C SER A 65 6.18 0.83 -14.93
N VAL A 66 5.40 1.24 -13.92
CA VAL A 66 5.29 0.58 -12.63
C VAL A 66 3.83 0.25 -12.36
N PHE A 67 3.55 -1.00 -12.03
CA PHE A 67 2.20 -1.46 -11.71
C PHE A 67 2.02 -1.49 -10.20
N PHE A 68 0.91 -0.92 -9.73
CA PHE A 68 0.50 -1.02 -8.33
C PHE A 68 -0.71 -1.94 -8.26
N ILE A 69 -0.71 -2.91 -7.35
CA ILE A 69 -1.82 -3.84 -7.17
C ILE A 69 -2.23 -3.97 -5.71
N GLY A 70 -3.51 -4.15 -5.47
CA GLY A 70 -4.06 -4.36 -4.13
C GLY A 70 -5.51 -4.80 -4.19
N ARG A 71 -6.07 -5.19 -3.05
CA ARG A 71 -7.48 -5.55 -2.90
C ARG A 71 -8.13 -4.74 -1.79
N GLY A 72 -9.42 -4.44 -1.90
CA GLY A 72 -10.13 -3.67 -0.87
C GLY A 72 -9.47 -2.31 -0.61
N GLN A 73 -9.12 -2.01 0.64
CA GLN A 73 -8.45 -0.76 1.02
C GLN A 73 -7.05 -0.63 0.39
N ASP A 74 -6.35 -1.75 0.23
CA ASP A 74 -5.02 -1.77 -0.39
C ASP A 74 -5.07 -1.29 -1.85
N TYR A 75 -6.16 -1.55 -2.57
CA TYR A 75 -6.34 -0.99 -3.91
C TYR A 75 -6.48 0.53 -3.87
N ALA A 76 -7.20 1.08 -2.90
CA ALA A 76 -7.30 2.54 -2.73
C ALA A 76 -5.94 3.17 -2.40
N ALA A 77 -5.15 2.52 -1.53
CA ALA A 77 -3.78 2.95 -1.23
C ALA A 77 -2.85 2.82 -2.45
N ALA A 78 -3.01 1.77 -3.25
CA ALA A 78 -2.27 1.57 -4.50
C ALA A 78 -2.53 2.70 -5.51
N MET A 79 -3.78 3.16 -5.63
CA MET A 79 -4.13 4.32 -6.47
C MET A 79 -3.42 5.59 -6.03
N GLU A 80 -3.38 5.87 -4.71
CA GLU A 80 -2.66 7.03 -4.17
C GLU A 80 -1.14 6.90 -4.40
N GLY A 81 -0.56 5.72 -4.15
CA GLY A 81 0.87 5.47 -4.38
C GLY A 81 1.27 5.65 -5.85
N ALA A 82 0.50 5.09 -6.77
CA ALA A 82 0.73 5.26 -8.20
C ALA A 82 0.61 6.74 -8.61
N LEU A 83 -0.36 7.48 -8.06
CA LEU A 83 -0.51 8.91 -8.29
C LEU A 83 0.72 9.67 -7.80
N LYS A 84 1.20 9.41 -6.58
CA LYS A 84 2.38 10.10 -6.02
C LYS A 84 3.64 9.82 -6.84
N LEU A 85 3.87 8.58 -7.23
CA LEU A 85 5.01 8.24 -8.08
C LEU A 85 4.93 9.00 -9.42
N LYS A 86 3.78 8.99 -10.06
CA LYS A 86 3.53 9.68 -11.33
C LYS A 86 3.75 11.19 -11.24
N GLU A 87 3.24 11.82 -10.18
CA GLU A 87 3.29 13.29 -10.02
C GLU A 87 4.71 13.83 -9.86
N ILE A 88 5.59 13.13 -9.17
CA ILE A 88 6.90 13.68 -8.80
C ILE A 88 8.09 13.07 -9.54
N SER A 89 7.94 11.85 -10.11
CA SER A 89 8.99 11.19 -10.88
C SER A 89 8.71 11.12 -12.38
N TYR A 90 7.48 11.41 -12.78
CA TYR A 90 6.98 11.26 -14.17
C TYR A 90 7.02 9.83 -14.73
N ILE A 91 7.32 8.83 -13.90
CA ILE A 91 7.21 7.42 -14.26
C ILE A 91 5.74 7.07 -14.54
N ASN A 92 5.47 6.33 -15.61
CA ASN A 92 4.11 5.85 -15.90
C ASN A 92 3.69 4.81 -14.85
N ALA A 93 3.03 5.26 -13.79
CA ALA A 93 2.58 4.41 -12.69
C ALA A 93 1.05 4.27 -12.70
N ASN A 94 0.55 3.05 -12.67
CA ASN A 94 -0.88 2.77 -12.71
C ASN A 94 -1.27 1.73 -11.66
N ALA A 95 -2.44 1.91 -11.04
CA ALA A 95 -2.96 1.01 -10.05
C ALA A 95 -4.11 0.18 -10.60
N TYR A 96 -4.15 -1.10 -10.22
CA TYR A 96 -5.17 -2.05 -10.63
C TYR A 96 -5.66 -2.86 -9.42
N ALA A 97 -6.94 -3.16 -9.40
CA ALA A 97 -7.43 -4.16 -8.46
C ALA A 97 -6.76 -5.51 -8.81
N ALA A 98 -6.09 -6.12 -7.84
CA ALA A 98 -5.23 -7.29 -8.09
C ALA A 98 -5.99 -8.43 -8.79
N GLY A 99 -7.28 -8.63 -8.44
CA GLY A 99 -8.12 -9.65 -9.09
C GLY A 99 -8.46 -9.37 -10.55
N GLU A 100 -8.44 -8.10 -10.96
CA GLU A 100 -8.80 -7.69 -12.33
C GLU A 100 -7.59 -7.68 -13.29
N LEU A 101 -6.37 -7.83 -12.75
CA LEU A 101 -5.15 -7.75 -13.55
C LEU A 101 -5.13 -8.78 -14.70
N LYS A 102 -5.62 -9.98 -14.44
CA LYS A 102 -5.69 -11.09 -15.40
C LYS A 102 -6.65 -10.87 -16.57
N HIS A 103 -7.57 -9.91 -16.49
CA HIS A 103 -8.55 -9.62 -17.52
C HIS A 103 -8.03 -8.69 -18.65
N GLY A 104 -6.72 -8.60 -18.81
CA GLY A 104 -6.09 -7.85 -19.91
C GLY A 104 -4.75 -7.24 -19.50
N THR A 105 -4.73 -6.44 -18.45
CA THR A 105 -3.55 -5.65 -18.03
C THR A 105 -2.30 -6.49 -17.76
N ILE A 106 -2.47 -7.73 -17.31
CA ILE A 106 -1.35 -8.65 -17.07
C ILE A 106 -0.50 -8.90 -18.33
N SER A 107 -1.05 -8.70 -19.52
CA SER A 107 -0.32 -8.84 -20.80
C SER A 107 0.76 -7.77 -20.98
N LEU A 108 0.68 -6.65 -20.25
CA LEU A 108 1.68 -5.58 -20.25
C LEU A 108 2.85 -5.85 -19.31
N ILE A 109 2.79 -6.92 -18.53
CA ILE A 109 3.86 -7.31 -17.60
C ILE A 109 4.84 -8.20 -18.36
N GLU A 110 6.06 -7.72 -18.47
CA GLU A 110 7.20 -8.37 -19.09
C GLU A 110 8.31 -8.62 -18.05
N SER A 111 9.35 -9.33 -18.44
CA SER A 111 10.51 -9.59 -17.57
C SER A 111 11.13 -8.28 -17.06
N GLY A 112 11.29 -8.16 -15.74
CA GLY A 112 11.83 -6.98 -15.08
C GLY A 112 10.83 -5.85 -14.87
N THR A 113 9.53 -6.03 -15.23
CA THR A 113 8.49 -5.02 -14.94
C THR A 113 8.27 -4.92 -13.43
N PRO A 114 8.44 -3.73 -12.80
CA PRO A 114 8.19 -3.58 -11.38
C PRO A 114 6.69 -3.64 -11.06
N VAL A 115 6.35 -4.45 -10.06
CA VAL A 115 5.00 -4.56 -9.50
C VAL A 115 5.05 -4.30 -8.01
N VAL A 116 4.43 -3.21 -7.58
CA VAL A 116 4.25 -2.85 -6.16
C VAL A 116 2.92 -3.44 -5.69
N ALA A 117 2.99 -4.45 -4.84
CA ALA A 117 1.82 -5.12 -4.27
C ALA A 117 1.55 -4.63 -2.85
N LEU A 118 0.30 -4.35 -2.54
CA LEU A 118 -0.16 -4.00 -1.20
C LEU A 118 -1.02 -5.15 -0.66
N ALA A 119 -0.67 -5.67 0.52
CA ALA A 119 -1.35 -6.77 1.18
C ALA A 119 -1.32 -6.58 2.70
N THR A 120 -2.11 -5.63 3.20
CA THR A 120 -2.22 -5.30 4.63
C THR A 120 -3.43 -5.94 5.30
N ASP A 121 -4.47 -6.25 4.53
CA ASP A 121 -5.65 -6.97 5.03
C ASP A 121 -5.38 -8.48 5.08
N GLY A 122 -5.27 -9.03 6.31
CA GLY A 122 -5.02 -10.46 6.53
C GLY A 122 -6.07 -11.38 5.88
N ALA A 123 -7.33 -10.94 5.80
CA ALA A 123 -8.39 -11.73 5.15
C ALA A 123 -8.24 -11.82 3.62
N LEU A 124 -7.54 -10.86 3.02
CA LEU A 124 -7.30 -10.78 1.59
C LEU A 124 -5.86 -11.14 1.21
N PHE A 125 -4.99 -11.34 2.19
CA PHE A 125 -3.55 -11.55 1.99
C PHE A 125 -3.25 -12.69 1.02
N SER A 126 -3.76 -13.89 1.27
CA SER A 126 -3.51 -15.05 0.42
C SER A 126 -3.99 -14.86 -1.03
N LYS A 127 -5.12 -14.15 -1.21
CA LYS A 127 -5.64 -13.81 -2.55
C LYS A 127 -4.75 -12.80 -3.27
N THR A 128 -4.21 -11.83 -2.56
CA THR A 128 -3.25 -10.86 -3.12
C THR A 128 -1.94 -11.55 -3.47
N MET A 129 -1.44 -12.43 -2.60
CA MET A 129 -0.23 -13.22 -2.87
C MET A 129 -0.38 -14.12 -4.09
N SER A 130 -1.54 -14.75 -4.29
CA SER A 130 -1.81 -15.50 -5.52
C SER A 130 -1.67 -14.63 -6.79
N ASN A 131 -2.10 -13.35 -6.73
CA ASN A 131 -1.89 -12.44 -7.84
C ASN A 131 -0.41 -11.98 -7.98
N VAL A 132 0.33 -11.89 -6.87
CA VAL A 132 1.79 -11.66 -6.90
C VAL A 132 2.49 -12.80 -7.64
N GLU A 133 2.16 -14.05 -7.34
CA GLU A 133 2.71 -15.22 -8.04
C GLU A 133 2.34 -15.22 -9.55
N GLU A 134 1.13 -14.80 -9.91
CA GLU A 134 0.71 -14.67 -11.32
C GLU A 134 1.61 -13.68 -12.10
N VAL A 135 1.94 -12.53 -11.50
CA VAL A 135 2.82 -11.54 -12.16
C VAL A 135 4.28 -11.97 -12.15
N LYS A 136 4.75 -12.64 -11.07
CA LYS A 136 6.09 -13.22 -11.01
C LYS A 136 6.30 -14.29 -12.10
N ALA A 137 5.30 -15.13 -12.35
CA ALA A 137 5.36 -16.12 -13.42
C ALA A 137 5.56 -15.50 -14.81
N ARG A 138 5.30 -14.21 -14.97
CA ARG A 138 5.58 -13.42 -16.19
C ARG A 138 6.91 -12.67 -16.15
N GLY A 139 7.66 -12.83 -15.06
CA GLY A 139 8.97 -12.20 -14.89
C GLY A 139 8.93 -10.82 -14.26
N ALA A 140 7.82 -10.41 -13.60
CA ALA A 140 7.78 -9.18 -12.84
C ALA A 140 8.77 -9.18 -11.68
N GLU A 141 9.34 -8.01 -11.37
CA GLU A 141 10.03 -7.75 -10.11
C GLU A 141 9.03 -7.24 -9.08
N THR A 142 8.84 -7.97 -7.98
CA THR A 142 7.78 -7.70 -7.02
C THR A 142 8.31 -7.03 -5.76
N LEU A 143 7.64 -5.94 -5.35
CA LEU A 143 7.84 -5.24 -4.09
C LEU A 143 6.54 -5.29 -3.28
N LEU A 144 6.54 -6.05 -2.18
CA LEU A 144 5.39 -6.21 -1.31
C LEU A 144 5.43 -5.20 -0.15
N PHE A 145 4.33 -4.50 0.07
CA PHE A 145 4.03 -3.76 1.30
C PHE A 145 3.00 -4.53 2.10
N THR A 146 3.32 -4.86 3.34
CA THR A 146 2.45 -5.63 4.22
C THR A 146 2.58 -5.15 5.67
N VAL A 147 1.73 -5.64 6.56
CA VAL A 147 1.87 -5.49 8.01
C VAL A 147 2.28 -6.82 8.64
N SER A 148 2.96 -6.77 9.79
CA SER A 148 3.52 -7.96 10.45
C SER A 148 2.50 -9.09 10.65
N ASP A 149 1.26 -8.72 10.98
CA ASP A 149 0.20 -9.68 11.32
C ASP A 149 -0.44 -10.34 10.08
N ALA A 150 -0.21 -9.79 8.89
CA ALA A 150 -0.75 -10.31 7.64
C ALA A 150 0.22 -11.27 6.94
N MET A 151 1.51 -11.21 7.24
CA MET A 151 2.53 -11.97 6.54
C MET A 151 2.45 -13.47 6.88
N SER A 152 2.39 -14.33 5.89
CA SER A 152 2.51 -15.79 6.03
C SER A 152 3.93 -16.24 5.65
N ASP A 153 4.40 -17.35 6.24
CA ASP A 153 5.72 -17.92 5.97
C ASP A 153 5.90 -18.36 4.50
N ASP A 154 4.80 -18.60 3.78
CA ASP A 154 4.80 -19.01 2.37
C ASP A 154 4.86 -17.84 1.38
N ALA A 155 4.86 -16.58 1.86
CA ALA A 155 4.94 -15.41 1.01
C ALA A 155 6.34 -15.28 0.39
N SER A 156 6.43 -15.24 -0.94
CA SER A 156 7.71 -15.22 -1.69
C SER A 156 7.83 -14.02 -2.64
N PRO A 157 7.65 -12.76 -2.16
CA PRO A 157 7.97 -11.60 -2.98
C PRO A 157 9.50 -11.47 -3.15
N ASP A 158 9.96 -10.79 -4.20
CA ASP A 158 11.39 -10.52 -4.38
C ASP A 158 11.91 -9.57 -3.30
N ARG A 159 11.07 -8.63 -2.87
CA ARG A 159 11.31 -7.73 -1.73
C ARG A 159 10.03 -7.51 -0.93
N ALA A 160 10.18 -7.36 0.40
CA ALA A 160 9.07 -7.01 1.27
C ALA A 160 9.43 -5.84 2.18
N VAL A 161 8.47 -4.95 2.40
CA VAL A 161 8.51 -3.87 3.39
C VAL A 161 7.39 -4.14 4.39
N VAL A 162 7.77 -4.45 5.62
CA VAL A 162 6.81 -4.69 6.70
C VAL A 162 6.55 -3.39 7.42
N LEU A 163 5.29 -2.97 7.43
CA LEU A 163 4.82 -1.71 8.00
C LEU A 163 4.24 -1.92 9.41
N PRO A 164 4.26 -0.90 10.26
CA PRO A 164 3.60 -0.94 11.54
C PRO A 164 2.08 -1.04 11.38
N HIS A 165 1.46 -1.97 12.09
CA HIS A 165 0.01 -2.12 12.11
C HIS A 165 -0.67 -0.98 12.88
N CYS A 166 -1.77 -0.46 12.34
CA CYS A 166 -2.59 0.64 12.86
C CYS A 166 -4.10 0.34 12.80
N GLY A 167 -4.47 -0.94 12.76
CA GLY A 167 -5.87 -1.38 12.63
C GLY A 167 -6.50 -0.93 11.31
N GLU A 168 -7.74 -0.49 11.38
CA GLU A 168 -8.51 -0.02 10.22
C GLU A 168 -7.89 1.18 9.49
N LEU A 169 -6.87 1.79 10.10
CA LEU A 169 -6.16 2.95 9.54
C LEU A 169 -4.79 2.59 8.94
N ASP A 170 -4.54 1.33 8.63
CA ASP A 170 -3.29 0.88 7.97
C ASP A 170 -3.03 1.59 6.64
N ILE A 171 -4.08 2.11 5.99
CA ILE A 171 -3.95 2.95 4.79
C ILE A 171 -3.06 4.18 5.04
N ILE A 172 -2.95 4.69 6.28
CA ILE A 172 -2.13 5.87 6.60
C ILE A 172 -0.63 5.54 6.59
N PRO A 173 -0.10 4.57 7.39
CA PRO A 173 1.30 4.18 7.29
C PRO A 173 1.68 3.66 5.90
N VAL A 174 0.79 2.94 5.21
CA VAL A 174 1.00 2.52 3.81
C VAL A 174 1.20 3.73 2.91
N SER A 175 0.29 4.71 2.97
CA SER A 175 0.41 5.93 2.15
C SER A 175 1.69 6.71 2.44
N CYS A 176 2.11 6.81 3.72
CA CYS A 176 3.37 7.44 4.08
C CYS A 176 4.58 6.71 3.47
N ALA A 177 4.59 5.37 3.51
CA ALA A 177 5.65 4.57 2.90
C ALA A 177 5.69 4.76 1.37
N LEU A 178 4.54 4.78 0.70
CA LEU A 178 4.46 5.01 -0.75
C LEU A 178 4.87 6.43 -1.14
N GLN A 179 4.61 7.43 -0.29
CA GLN A 179 5.11 8.80 -0.48
C GLN A 179 6.63 8.86 -0.40
N LEU A 180 7.24 8.16 0.57
CA LEU A 180 8.71 8.06 0.67
C LEU A 180 9.30 7.29 -0.51
N LEU A 181 8.66 6.20 -0.94
CA LEU A 181 9.08 5.46 -2.13
C LEU A 181 9.10 6.37 -3.37
N ALA A 182 8.04 7.14 -3.58
CA ALA A 182 7.94 8.08 -4.70
C ALA A 182 9.00 9.20 -4.59
N TYR A 183 9.20 9.75 -3.38
CA TYR A 183 10.23 10.76 -3.11
C TYR A 183 11.63 10.25 -3.45
N HIS A 184 12.00 9.07 -2.98
CA HIS A 184 13.30 8.49 -3.28
C HIS A 184 13.45 8.13 -4.76
N ALA A 185 12.41 7.60 -5.41
CA ALA A 185 12.44 7.32 -6.84
C ALA A 185 12.70 8.60 -7.66
N ALA A 186 12.08 9.72 -7.30
CA ALA A 186 12.29 10.99 -7.96
C ALA A 186 13.72 11.57 -7.71
N ASN A 187 14.32 11.28 -6.55
CA ASN A 187 15.69 11.74 -6.25
C ASN A 187 16.79 10.89 -6.92
N GLU A 188 16.48 9.68 -7.37
CA GLU A 188 17.40 8.77 -8.07
C GLU A 188 17.40 9.00 -9.60
N LEU A 189 16.48 9.82 -10.14
CA LEU A 189 16.39 10.23 -11.54
C LEU A 189 17.25 11.47 -11.83
#